data_c964aa5f6a6d187844b693c535c4f093
#
_entry.id   c964aa5f6a6d187844b693c535c4f093
#
_cell.length_a   1.000
_cell.length_b   1.000
_cell.length_c   1.000
_cell.angle_alpha   90.00
_cell.angle_beta   90.00
_cell.angle_gamma   90.00
#
_symmetry.space_group_name_H-M   'P 1'
#
loop_
_entity.id
_entity.type
_entity.pdbx_description
1 polymer ?
#
loop_
_entity_poly.entity_id
_entity_poly.type
_entity_poly.pdbx_seq_one_letter_code
_entity_poly.pdbx_strand_id
1 'polypeptide(L)'
;MTGFATPEELARRTASAVDAAVAAGRDLGLTVTDPRVLHDLFSPVVARVPVVLPPAETPEALARRQQAELDVAHWLDAQGTPVIPPSPLVPRRPVTRDGFPLTFWQYVEEDRDRVPDYAANSHRTAALHAALRSYPGDLSFLSTADPDSLSASLGLLATRPDLLSPDDVDRARREWQLLEPLVRSRTAFEAAFPGIELQPVHGDCPPANLFHGTAGDLYADFELLTLGPVEWDLATLGPELCAAYDQGAAEAGIRRLDERVLRFADAVGRLRGITALALAPRLPVLVEYLTPLVETWRQTPFAGGVER
;
A
#
# COMPACT_ATOMS: atom_id res chain seq x y z
N MET A 1 4.17 -13.28 26.05
CA MET A 1 5.06 -12.49 25.16
C MET A 1 5.42 -13.39 24.00
N THR A 2 4.84 -13.15 22.83
CA THR A 2 5.21 -13.87 21.60
C THR A 2 6.54 -13.29 21.12
N GLY A 3 7.59 -14.12 21.05
CA GLY A 3 8.87 -13.75 20.45
C GLY A 3 8.73 -13.40 18.98
N PHE A 4 9.84 -13.00 18.35
CA PHE A 4 9.90 -12.84 16.89
C PHE A 4 9.77 -14.20 16.21
N ALA A 5 9.14 -14.22 15.03
CA ALA A 5 9.09 -15.42 14.19
C ALA A 5 10.52 -15.86 13.81
N THR A 6 10.79 -17.16 13.91
CA THR A 6 12.08 -17.72 13.54
C THR A 6 12.20 -17.89 12.01
N PRO A 7 13.43 -17.98 11.45
CA PRO A 7 13.61 -18.27 10.04
C PRO A 7 12.87 -19.54 9.57
N GLU A 8 12.85 -20.57 10.41
CA GLU A 8 12.16 -21.83 10.12
C GLU A 8 10.63 -21.67 10.10
N GLU A 9 10.07 -20.81 10.96
CA GLU A 9 8.63 -20.50 10.95
C GLU A 9 8.26 -19.70 9.71
N LEU A 10 9.10 -18.73 9.33
CA LEU A 10 8.92 -17.96 8.09
C LEU A 10 8.97 -18.89 6.87
N ALA A 11 9.98 -19.77 6.78
CA ALA A 11 10.12 -20.71 5.67
C ALA A 11 8.94 -21.68 5.56
N ARG A 12 8.47 -22.24 6.68
CA ARG A 12 7.27 -23.12 6.69
C ARG A 12 6.03 -22.38 6.20
N ARG A 13 5.82 -21.15 6.65
CA ARG A 13 4.68 -20.33 6.20
C ARG A 13 4.73 -20.07 4.70
N THR A 14 5.89 -19.72 4.18
CA THR A 14 6.09 -19.53 2.74
C THR A 14 5.82 -20.81 1.96
N ALA A 15 6.35 -21.96 2.41
CA ALA A 15 6.09 -23.25 1.77
C ALA A 15 4.59 -23.56 1.75
N SER A 16 3.88 -23.39 2.86
CA SER A 16 2.43 -23.61 2.92
C SER A 16 1.65 -22.67 1.99
N ALA A 17 2.09 -21.41 1.85
CA ALA A 17 1.47 -20.45 0.92
C ALA A 17 1.68 -20.88 -0.55
N VAL A 18 2.87 -21.39 -0.89
CA VAL A 18 3.15 -21.94 -2.23
C VAL A 18 2.28 -23.15 -2.52
N ASP A 19 2.17 -24.10 -1.57
CA ASP A 19 1.33 -25.28 -1.73
C ASP A 19 -0.15 -24.89 -1.95
N ALA A 20 -0.65 -23.92 -1.19
CA ALA A 20 -2.01 -23.39 -1.35
C ALA A 20 -2.22 -22.72 -2.73
N ALA A 21 -1.24 -21.93 -3.20
CA ALA A 21 -1.29 -21.31 -4.53
C ALA A 21 -1.30 -22.35 -5.65
N VAL A 22 -0.49 -23.40 -5.55
CA VAL A 22 -0.44 -24.52 -6.49
C VAL A 22 -1.79 -25.27 -6.52
N ALA A 23 -2.33 -25.57 -5.35
CA ALA A 23 -3.61 -26.25 -5.23
C ALA A 23 -4.75 -25.39 -5.83
N ALA A 24 -4.81 -24.11 -5.49
CA ALA A 24 -5.80 -23.19 -6.04
C ALA A 24 -5.69 -23.05 -7.57
N GLY A 25 -4.47 -22.94 -8.11
CA GLY A 25 -4.24 -22.90 -9.55
C GLY A 25 -4.76 -24.15 -10.27
N ARG A 26 -4.47 -25.34 -9.72
CA ARG A 26 -4.95 -26.62 -10.28
C ARG A 26 -6.47 -26.73 -10.21
N ASP A 27 -7.09 -26.32 -9.11
CA ASP A 27 -8.56 -26.32 -8.97
C ASP A 27 -9.24 -25.38 -9.99
N LEU A 28 -8.53 -24.33 -10.41
CA LEU A 28 -8.97 -23.42 -11.48
C LEU A 28 -8.62 -23.89 -12.89
N GLY A 29 -8.07 -25.12 -13.04
CA GLY A 29 -7.75 -25.73 -14.33
C GLY A 29 -6.38 -25.35 -14.91
N LEU A 30 -5.51 -24.70 -14.12
CA LEU A 30 -4.16 -24.37 -14.56
C LEU A 30 -3.24 -25.60 -14.45
N THR A 31 -2.33 -25.76 -15.43
CA THR A 31 -1.23 -26.74 -15.35
C THR A 31 -0.06 -26.09 -14.62
N VAL A 32 0.16 -26.47 -13.35
CA VAL A 32 1.27 -25.96 -12.55
C VAL A 32 2.37 -27.02 -12.49
N THR A 33 3.51 -26.74 -13.12
CA THR A 33 4.65 -27.68 -13.25
C THR A 33 5.84 -27.32 -12.40
N ASP A 34 6.13 -26.03 -12.19
CA ASP A 34 7.32 -25.55 -11.47
C ASP A 34 6.97 -24.28 -10.68
N PRO A 35 6.33 -24.41 -9.51
CA PRO A 35 5.99 -23.28 -8.68
C PRO A 35 7.23 -22.66 -8.07
N ARG A 36 7.39 -21.34 -8.17
CA ARG A 36 8.52 -20.60 -7.62
C ARG A 36 8.06 -19.38 -6.84
N VAL A 37 8.75 -19.07 -5.76
CA VAL A 37 8.57 -17.81 -5.04
C VAL A 37 9.21 -16.68 -5.85
N LEU A 38 8.46 -15.63 -6.16
CA LEU A 38 8.84 -14.59 -7.12
C LEU A 38 9.91 -13.60 -6.63
N HIS A 39 10.87 -14.03 -5.82
CA HIS A 39 12.14 -13.33 -5.86
C HIS A 39 13.02 -13.82 -7.03
N ASP A 40 12.61 -14.93 -7.71
CA ASP A 40 13.28 -15.52 -8.86
C ASP A 40 12.32 -16.35 -9.74
N LEU A 41 11.89 -15.83 -10.93
CA LEU A 41 11.56 -16.55 -12.17
C LEU A 41 10.12 -16.92 -12.58
N PHE A 42 9.91 -16.71 -13.84
CA PHE A 42 9.11 -17.26 -14.96
C PHE A 42 7.89 -18.15 -14.65
N SER A 43 6.70 -17.55 -14.71
CA SER A 43 5.44 -18.23 -14.96
C SER A 43 4.48 -17.26 -15.69
N PRO A 44 3.64 -17.69 -16.65
CA PRO A 44 2.64 -16.84 -17.29
C PRO A 44 1.51 -16.39 -16.34
N VAL A 45 1.45 -16.92 -15.13
CA VAL A 45 0.48 -16.55 -14.09
C VAL A 45 1.20 -16.38 -12.75
N VAL A 46 0.99 -15.25 -12.10
CA VAL A 46 1.51 -14.95 -10.77
C VAL A 46 0.40 -15.05 -9.74
N ALA A 47 0.59 -15.87 -8.70
CA ALA A 47 -0.29 -15.89 -7.53
C ALA A 47 0.28 -14.96 -6.46
N ARG A 48 -0.48 -13.91 -6.08
CA ARG A 48 -0.19 -13.08 -4.91
C ARG A 48 -0.87 -13.67 -3.69
N VAL A 49 -0.09 -13.94 -2.64
CA VAL A 49 -0.54 -14.59 -1.40
C VAL A 49 -0.11 -13.74 -0.21
N PRO A 50 -0.95 -12.85 0.34
CA PRO A 50 -0.65 -12.16 1.58
C PRO A 50 -0.46 -13.15 2.74
N VAL A 51 0.72 -13.17 3.32
CA VAL A 51 1.07 -14.11 4.42
C VAL A 51 1.09 -13.45 5.80
N VAL A 52 1.11 -12.12 5.85
CA VAL A 52 1.01 -11.32 7.07
C VAL A 52 -0.06 -10.26 6.87
N LEU A 53 -1.09 -10.30 7.70
CA LEU A 53 -2.21 -9.37 7.66
C LEU A 53 -2.19 -8.47 8.90
N PRO A 54 -2.69 -7.22 8.79
CA PRO A 54 -2.94 -6.36 9.94
C PRO A 54 -3.79 -7.08 11.00
N PRO A 55 -3.59 -6.78 12.30
CA PRO A 55 -4.28 -7.49 13.39
C PRO A 55 -5.81 -7.43 13.33
N ALA A 56 -6.36 -6.35 12.78
CA ALA A 56 -7.82 -6.13 12.67
C ALA A 56 -8.42 -6.56 11.32
N GLU A 57 -7.60 -7.08 10.37
CA GLU A 57 -8.08 -7.49 9.06
C GLU A 57 -8.97 -8.72 9.13
N THR A 58 -10.22 -8.60 8.65
CA THR A 58 -11.12 -9.75 8.52
C THR A 58 -11.01 -10.38 7.12
N PRO A 59 -11.32 -11.70 6.99
CA PRO A 59 -11.31 -12.37 5.68
C PRO A 59 -12.20 -11.67 4.63
N GLU A 60 -13.36 -11.15 5.06
CA GLU A 60 -14.30 -10.45 4.20
C GLU A 60 -13.78 -9.07 3.76
N ALA A 61 -13.11 -8.34 4.65
CA ALA A 61 -12.49 -7.05 4.32
C ALA A 61 -11.34 -7.27 3.33
N LEU A 62 -10.49 -8.27 3.58
CA LEU A 62 -9.42 -8.64 2.68
C LEU A 62 -9.94 -9.07 1.30
N ALA A 63 -10.98 -9.90 1.23
CA ALA A 63 -11.55 -10.33 -0.05
C ALA A 63 -12.14 -9.15 -0.84
N ARG A 64 -12.79 -8.20 -0.18
CA ARG A 64 -13.28 -6.96 -0.84
C ARG A 64 -12.13 -6.12 -1.37
N ARG A 65 -11.05 -5.95 -0.59
CA ARG A 65 -9.86 -5.21 -0.99
C ARG A 65 -9.18 -5.86 -2.21
N GLN A 66 -8.98 -7.18 -2.17
CA GLN A 66 -8.43 -7.94 -3.29
C GLN A 66 -9.32 -7.86 -4.54
N GLN A 67 -10.65 -7.86 -4.39
CA GLN A 67 -11.54 -7.68 -5.54
C GLN A 67 -11.44 -6.27 -6.12
N ALA A 68 -11.38 -5.24 -5.28
CA ALA A 68 -11.20 -3.85 -5.74
C ALA A 68 -9.87 -3.67 -6.49
N GLU A 69 -8.80 -4.30 -6.02
CA GLU A 69 -7.49 -4.32 -6.68
C GLU A 69 -7.58 -4.95 -8.08
N LEU A 70 -8.20 -6.12 -8.21
CA LEU A 70 -8.40 -6.80 -9.49
C LEU A 70 -9.26 -5.96 -10.46
N ASP A 71 -10.30 -5.30 -9.94
CA ASP A 71 -11.24 -4.53 -10.75
C ASP A 71 -10.61 -3.24 -11.27
N VAL A 72 -9.84 -2.50 -10.43
CA VAL A 72 -9.16 -1.28 -10.89
C VAL A 72 -8.05 -1.58 -11.88
N ALA A 73 -7.24 -2.61 -11.64
CA ALA A 73 -6.17 -2.98 -12.55
C ALA A 73 -6.74 -3.39 -13.93
N HIS A 74 -7.81 -4.19 -13.94
CA HIS A 74 -8.50 -4.54 -15.19
C HIS A 74 -9.08 -3.31 -15.90
N TRP A 75 -9.70 -2.40 -15.16
CA TRP A 75 -10.28 -1.19 -15.72
C TRP A 75 -9.21 -0.27 -16.31
N LEU A 76 -8.08 -0.06 -15.62
CA LEU A 76 -6.95 0.73 -16.09
C LEU A 76 -6.31 0.12 -17.35
N ASP A 77 -6.11 -1.20 -17.37
CA ASP A 77 -5.61 -1.94 -18.53
C ASP A 77 -6.53 -1.73 -19.75
N ALA A 78 -7.84 -1.86 -19.55
CA ALA A 78 -8.83 -1.61 -20.61
C ALA A 78 -8.84 -0.17 -21.15
N GLN A 79 -8.35 0.81 -20.35
CA GLN A 79 -8.16 2.20 -20.78
C GLN A 79 -6.79 2.46 -21.40
N GLY A 80 -5.92 1.44 -21.50
CA GLY A 80 -4.57 1.55 -22.02
C GLY A 80 -3.57 2.18 -21.05
N THR A 81 -3.91 2.28 -19.75
CA THR A 81 -2.96 2.69 -18.72
C THR A 81 -1.98 1.53 -18.45
N PRO A 82 -0.66 1.78 -18.37
CA PRO A 82 0.33 0.73 -18.19
C PRO A 82 0.29 0.18 -16.76
N VAL A 83 -0.41 -0.92 -16.56
CA VAL A 83 -0.56 -1.63 -15.28
C VAL A 83 -0.29 -3.11 -15.45
N ILE A 84 0.04 -3.82 -14.38
CA ILE A 84 0.04 -5.29 -14.39
C ILE A 84 -1.43 -5.74 -14.33
N PRO A 85 -1.97 -6.40 -15.39
CA PRO A 85 -3.36 -6.79 -15.40
C PRO A 85 -3.61 -8.09 -14.64
N PRO A 86 -4.85 -8.33 -14.17
CA PRO A 86 -5.25 -9.65 -13.68
C PRO A 86 -5.05 -10.73 -14.74
N SER A 87 -4.76 -11.96 -14.29
CA SER A 87 -4.60 -13.09 -15.19
C SER A 87 -5.86 -13.34 -16.03
N PRO A 88 -5.74 -13.44 -17.38
CA PRO A 88 -6.87 -13.81 -18.22
C PRO A 88 -7.21 -15.30 -18.20
N LEU A 89 -6.38 -16.14 -17.54
CA LEU A 89 -6.51 -17.61 -17.54
C LEU A 89 -7.45 -18.14 -16.46
N VAL A 90 -7.84 -17.30 -15.51
CA VAL A 90 -8.70 -17.65 -14.38
C VAL A 90 -9.77 -16.59 -14.15
N PRO A 91 -10.88 -16.91 -13.45
CA PRO A 91 -11.87 -15.91 -13.09
C PRO A 91 -11.26 -14.77 -12.26
N ARG A 92 -11.58 -13.52 -12.63
CA ARG A 92 -11.11 -12.30 -11.95
C ARG A 92 -11.81 -12.13 -10.60
N ARG A 93 -11.40 -12.93 -9.62
CA ARG A 93 -11.88 -12.87 -8.24
C ARG A 93 -10.84 -13.44 -7.29
N PRO A 94 -10.81 -12.98 -6.02
CA PRO A 94 -9.99 -13.61 -5.01
C PRO A 94 -10.45 -15.06 -4.75
N VAL A 95 -9.50 -15.90 -4.38
CA VAL A 95 -9.70 -17.30 -4.02
C VAL A 95 -9.09 -17.53 -2.66
N THR A 96 -9.75 -18.33 -1.81
CA THR A 96 -9.16 -18.78 -0.54
C THR A 96 -8.85 -20.26 -0.61
N ARG A 97 -7.62 -20.64 -0.31
CA ARG A 97 -7.19 -22.04 -0.23
C ARG A 97 -6.35 -22.27 1.01
N ASP A 98 -6.70 -23.28 1.79
CA ASP A 98 -5.99 -23.67 3.02
C ASP A 98 -5.73 -22.49 4.00
N GLY A 99 -6.70 -21.55 4.07
CA GLY A 99 -6.62 -20.34 4.89
C GLY A 99 -5.82 -19.18 4.28
N PHE A 100 -5.24 -19.36 3.07
CA PHE A 100 -4.54 -18.29 2.35
C PHE A 100 -5.46 -17.63 1.32
N PRO A 101 -5.62 -16.30 1.38
CA PRO A 101 -6.26 -15.53 0.32
C PRO A 101 -5.29 -15.36 -0.85
N LEU A 102 -5.80 -15.46 -2.09
CA LEU A 102 -4.98 -15.44 -3.29
C LEU A 102 -5.65 -14.62 -4.39
N THR A 103 -4.83 -13.90 -5.15
CA THR A 103 -5.20 -13.29 -6.43
C THR A 103 -4.23 -13.73 -7.51
N PHE A 104 -4.68 -13.78 -8.77
CA PHE A 104 -3.88 -14.23 -9.89
C PHE A 104 -3.67 -13.10 -10.89
N TRP A 105 -2.41 -12.89 -11.28
CA TRP A 105 -1.96 -11.78 -12.12
C TRP A 105 -1.23 -12.28 -13.35
N GLN A 106 -1.20 -11.48 -14.40
CA GLN A 106 -0.37 -11.76 -15.56
C GLN A 106 1.11 -11.61 -15.17
N TYR A 107 1.93 -12.56 -15.58
CA TYR A 107 3.37 -12.45 -15.41
C TYR A 107 3.94 -11.40 -16.35
N VAL A 108 4.82 -10.58 -15.83
CA VAL A 108 5.63 -9.60 -16.58
C VAL A 108 7.09 -9.89 -16.27
N GLU A 109 7.91 -9.99 -17.31
CA GLU A 109 9.35 -10.16 -17.15
C GLU A 109 9.98 -8.87 -16.64
N GLU A 110 10.72 -8.97 -15.52
CA GLU A 110 11.40 -7.86 -14.86
C GLU A 110 12.72 -7.51 -15.56
N ASP A 111 12.95 -6.22 -15.80
CA ASP A 111 14.27 -5.68 -16.12
C ASP A 111 15.08 -5.44 -14.84
N ARG A 112 15.83 -6.45 -14.41
CA ARG A 112 16.59 -6.44 -13.15
C ARG A 112 17.80 -5.52 -13.15
N ASP A 113 18.27 -5.11 -14.33
CA ASP A 113 19.42 -4.22 -14.46
C ASP A 113 19.03 -2.74 -14.33
N ARG A 114 17.72 -2.48 -14.34
CA ARG A 114 17.20 -1.12 -14.27
C ARG A 114 17.18 -0.59 -12.84
N VAL A 115 17.84 0.56 -12.65
CA VAL A 115 17.78 1.31 -11.39
C VAL A 115 16.53 2.20 -11.41
N PRO A 116 15.67 2.15 -10.38
CA PRO A 116 14.50 3.02 -10.30
C PRO A 116 14.85 4.51 -10.28
N ASP A 117 14.22 5.28 -11.15
CA ASP A 117 14.24 6.76 -11.14
C ASP A 117 12.96 7.25 -10.45
N TYR A 118 13.04 7.47 -9.14
CA TYR A 118 11.89 7.88 -8.35
C TYR A 118 11.37 9.27 -8.72
N ALA A 119 12.19 10.17 -9.25
CA ALA A 119 11.73 11.47 -9.72
C ALA A 119 10.90 11.32 -11.01
N ALA A 120 11.39 10.55 -11.98
CA ALA A 120 10.63 10.22 -13.17
C ALA A 120 9.34 9.43 -12.83
N ASN A 121 9.39 8.52 -11.87
CA ASN A 121 8.23 7.76 -11.41
C ASN A 121 7.19 8.67 -10.74
N SER A 122 7.63 9.62 -9.90
CA SER A 122 6.75 10.60 -9.26
C SER A 122 6.07 11.51 -10.30
N HIS A 123 6.81 11.98 -11.29
CA HIS A 123 6.27 12.73 -12.43
C HIS A 123 5.16 11.94 -13.15
N ARG A 124 5.39 10.66 -13.45
CA ARG A 124 4.41 9.78 -14.12
C ARG A 124 3.18 9.49 -13.26
N THR A 125 3.30 9.51 -11.93
CA THR A 125 2.17 9.29 -11.02
C THR A 125 1.02 10.26 -11.27
N ALA A 126 1.30 11.47 -11.74
CA ALA A 126 0.26 12.43 -12.12
C ALA A 126 -0.64 11.91 -13.27
N ALA A 127 -0.07 11.20 -14.24
CA ALA A 127 -0.86 10.58 -15.33
C ALA A 127 -1.71 9.41 -14.78
N LEU A 128 -1.21 8.63 -13.81
CA LEU A 128 -2.02 7.62 -13.11
C LEU A 128 -3.20 8.26 -12.39
N HIS A 129 -2.98 9.37 -11.65
CA HIS A 129 -4.06 10.09 -10.97
C HIS A 129 -5.09 10.64 -11.95
N ALA A 130 -4.66 11.17 -13.10
CA ALA A 130 -5.58 11.62 -14.15
C ALA A 130 -6.44 10.46 -14.69
N ALA A 131 -5.84 9.28 -14.90
CA ALA A 131 -6.56 8.09 -15.31
C ALA A 131 -7.54 7.62 -14.21
N LEU A 132 -7.09 7.47 -12.97
CA LEU A 132 -7.91 7.00 -11.84
C LEU A 132 -9.11 7.90 -11.55
N ARG A 133 -9.03 9.20 -11.85
CA ARG A 133 -10.12 10.17 -11.60
C ARG A 133 -11.47 9.74 -12.14
N SER A 134 -11.51 9.00 -13.23
CA SER A 134 -12.73 8.50 -13.86
C SER A 134 -13.08 7.05 -13.52
N TYR A 135 -12.35 6.41 -12.60
CA TYR A 135 -12.66 5.06 -12.14
C TYR A 135 -14.03 5.03 -11.43
N PRO A 136 -14.97 4.15 -11.88
CA PRO A 136 -16.34 4.18 -11.40
C PRO A 136 -16.58 3.36 -10.12
N GLY A 137 -15.53 2.71 -9.57
CA GLY A 137 -15.66 1.85 -8.40
C GLY A 137 -16.00 2.64 -7.14
N ASP A 138 -16.81 2.04 -6.27
CA ASP A 138 -17.12 2.60 -4.95
C ASP A 138 -15.96 2.33 -3.99
N LEU A 139 -15.34 3.39 -3.49
CA LEU A 139 -14.15 3.33 -2.64
C LEU A 139 -14.40 4.01 -1.30
N SER A 140 -13.93 3.35 -0.24
CA SER A 140 -13.93 3.93 1.10
C SER A 140 -12.93 5.08 1.22
N PHE A 141 -13.28 6.11 1.96
CA PHE A 141 -12.44 7.29 2.20
C PHE A 141 -11.27 6.93 3.12
N LEU A 142 -10.05 7.25 2.69
CA LEU A 142 -8.77 7.07 3.40
C LEU A 142 -8.64 5.69 4.10
N SER A 143 -9.20 4.64 3.48
CA SER A 143 -9.28 3.30 4.06
C SER A 143 -7.94 2.66 4.40
N THR A 144 -6.85 3.17 3.83
CA THR A 144 -5.48 2.68 4.09
C THR A 144 -4.93 3.12 5.44
N ALA A 145 -5.56 4.10 6.08
CA ALA A 145 -5.27 4.52 7.45
C ALA A 145 -6.44 4.18 8.37
N ASP A 146 -6.95 2.93 8.29
CA ASP A 146 -8.07 2.49 9.11
C ASP A 146 -7.86 2.84 10.60
N PRO A 147 -8.74 3.71 11.17
CA PRO A 147 -8.53 4.25 12.50
C PRO A 147 -8.50 3.20 13.62
N ASP A 148 -9.26 2.13 13.46
CA ASP A 148 -9.33 1.08 14.46
C ASP A 148 -8.07 0.20 14.43
N SER A 149 -7.56 -0.10 13.24
CA SER A 149 -6.28 -0.80 13.04
C SER A 149 -5.08 0.00 13.57
N LEU A 150 -5.03 1.32 13.30
CA LEU A 150 -3.98 2.19 13.83
C LEU A 150 -4.00 2.24 15.36
N SER A 151 -5.17 2.42 15.95
CA SER A 151 -5.35 2.45 17.40
C SER A 151 -4.99 1.12 18.04
N ALA A 152 -5.39 -0.02 17.45
CA ALA A 152 -5.02 -1.36 17.90
C ALA A 152 -3.49 -1.58 17.83
N SER A 153 -2.84 -1.15 16.75
CA SER A 153 -1.38 -1.25 16.59
C SER A 153 -0.63 -0.44 17.65
N LEU A 154 -1.07 0.80 17.95
CA LEU A 154 -0.52 1.61 19.06
C LEU A 154 -0.75 0.94 20.42
N GLY A 155 -1.88 0.24 20.61
CA GLY A 155 -2.15 -0.58 21.78
C GLY A 155 -1.15 -1.73 21.94
N LEU A 156 -0.84 -2.43 20.85
CA LEU A 156 0.15 -3.50 20.84
C LEU A 156 1.56 -2.97 21.12
N LEU A 157 1.96 -1.86 20.47
CA LEU A 157 3.28 -1.25 20.65
C LEU A 157 3.50 -0.77 22.10
N ALA A 158 2.46 -0.32 22.80
CA ALA A 158 2.55 0.03 24.20
C ALA A 158 2.97 -1.15 25.11
N THR A 159 2.79 -2.38 24.66
CA THR A 159 3.23 -3.59 25.37
C THR A 159 4.62 -4.07 24.93
N ARG A 160 5.26 -3.37 24.00
CA ARG A 160 6.52 -3.75 23.34
C ARG A 160 7.54 -2.60 23.34
N PRO A 161 8.07 -2.23 24.53
CA PRO A 161 9.05 -1.14 24.64
C PRO A 161 10.37 -1.44 23.91
N ASP A 162 10.60 -2.68 23.52
CA ASP A 162 11.70 -3.13 22.66
C ASP A 162 11.53 -2.72 21.19
N LEU A 163 10.31 -2.44 20.73
CA LEU A 163 10.00 -1.98 19.38
C LEU A 163 9.84 -0.46 19.30
N LEU A 164 9.17 0.14 20.27
CA LEU A 164 8.94 1.58 20.32
C LEU A 164 8.92 2.03 21.79
N SER A 165 9.65 3.09 22.12
CA SER A 165 9.76 3.56 23.50
C SER A 165 8.39 4.04 24.05
N PRO A 166 8.15 4.00 25.38
CA PRO A 166 6.92 4.53 25.94
C PRO A 166 6.63 5.99 25.57
N ASP A 167 7.67 6.83 25.58
CA ASP A 167 7.55 8.25 25.21
C ASP A 167 7.13 8.44 23.74
N ASP A 168 7.65 7.59 22.84
CA ASP A 168 7.27 7.57 21.43
C ASP A 168 5.83 7.09 21.25
N VAL A 169 5.42 6.05 21.96
CA VAL A 169 4.02 5.59 21.94
C VAL A 169 3.08 6.70 22.41
N ASP A 170 3.42 7.40 23.48
CA ASP A 170 2.60 8.50 24.00
C ASP A 170 2.56 9.68 23.03
N ARG A 171 3.67 10.00 22.34
CA ARG A 171 3.70 11.00 21.27
C ARG A 171 2.81 10.57 20.12
N ALA A 172 2.97 9.35 19.61
CA ALA A 172 2.20 8.83 18.49
C ALA A 172 0.67 8.82 18.78
N ARG A 173 0.27 8.46 20.00
CA ARG A 173 -1.13 8.52 20.45
C ARG A 173 -1.69 9.92 20.43
N ARG A 174 -0.94 10.91 20.94
CA ARG A 174 -1.40 12.31 20.92
C ARG A 174 -1.47 12.88 19.51
N GLU A 175 -0.52 12.54 18.63
CA GLU A 175 -0.58 12.93 17.22
C GLU A 175 -1.79 12.27 16.54
N TRP A 176 -2.03 11.00 16.80
CA TRP A 176 -3.18 10.29 16.25
C TRP A 176 -4.51 10.88 16.71
N GLN A 177 -4.68 11.22 17.99
CA GLN A 177 -5.88 11.89 18.51
C GLN A 177 -6.20 13.21 17.79
N LEU A 178 -5.18 13.91 17.29
CA LEU A 178 -5.37 15.13 16.49
C LEU A 178 -5.78 14.82 15.05
N LEU A 179 -5.19 13.79 14.42
CA LEU A 179 -5.34 13.46 13.01
C LEU A 179 -6.54 12.54 12.73
N GLU A 180 -6.88 11.64 13.67
CA GLU A 180 -7.94 10.65 13.50
C GLU A 180 -9.29 11.22 13.04
N PRO A 181 -9.81 12.35 13.59
CA PRO A 181 -11.08 12.89 13.14
C PRO A 181 -11.13 13.22 11.64
N LEU A 182 -9.99 13.67 11.07
CA LEU A 182 -9.87 14.01 9.66
C LEU A 182 -9.74 12.76 8.77
N VAL A 183 -9.16 11.68 9.30
CA VAL A 183 -9.06 10.37 8.61
C VAL A 183 -10.40 9.63 8.66
N ARG A 184 -11.09 9.65 9.81
CA ARG A 184 -12.33 8.93 10.04
C ARG A 184 -13.54 9.53 9.31
N SER A 185 -13.53 10.85 9.10
CA SER A 185 -14.69 11.57 8.56
C SER A 185 -14.33 12.40 7.33
N ARG A 186 -14.88 11.97 6.18
CA ARG A 186 -14.83 12.75 4.94
C ARG A 186 -15.32 14.17 5.13
N THR A 187 -16.45 14.35 5.83
CA THR A 187 -17.02 15.69 6.12
C THR A 187 -16.06 16.55 6.95
N ALA A 188 -15.38 15.97 7.95
CA ALA A 188 -14.40 16.72 8.74
C ALA A 188 -13.18 17.09 7.89
N PHE A 189 -12.71 16.19 7.03
CA PHE A 189 -11.63 16.48 6.08
C PHE A 189 -12.00 17.62 5.12
N GLU A 190 -13.17 17.55 4.48
CA GLU A 190 -13.67 18.58 3.53
C GLU A 190 -13.86 19.94 4.22
N ALA A 191 -14.23 19.96 5.50
CA ALA A 191 -14.32 21.19 6.29
C ALA A 191 -12.94 21.78 6.63
N ALA A 192 -11.95 20.93 6.91
CA ALA A 192 -10.57 21.36 7.20
C ALA A 192 -9.80 21.81 5.94
N PHE A 193 -10.10 21.19 4.81
CA PHE A 193 -9.44 21.41 3.51
C PHE A 193 -10.47 21.76 2.42
N PRO A 194 -11.15 22.91 2.50
CA PRO A 194 -12.20 23.26 1.56
C PRO A 194 -11.64 23.41 0.14
N GLY A 195 -12.40 22.85 -0.83
CA GLY A 195 -12.05 22.91 -2.26
C GLY A 195 -11.03 21.86 -2.72
N ILE A 196 -10.55 20.99 -1.84
CA ILE A 196 -9.69 19.86 -2.22
C ILE A 196 -10.55 18.76 -2.83
N GLU A 197 -10.18 18.37 -4.05
CA GLU A 197 -10.83 17.26 -4.75
C GLU A 197 -10.40 15.92 -4.15
N LEU A 198 -11.38 15.05 -3.91
CA LEU A 198 -11.18 13.65 -3.53
C LEU A 198 -11.45 12.78 -4.76
N GLN A 199 -10.52 11.89 -5.06
CA GLN A 199 -10.61 10.97 -6.19
C GLN A 199 -10.06 9.59 -5.81
N PRO A 200 -10.26 8.56 -6.61
CA PRO A 200 -9.49 7.32 -6.47
C PRO A 200 -7.99 7.60 -6.54
N VAL A 201 -7.26 7.11 -5.55
CA VAL A 201 -5.79 7.17 -5.47
C VAL A 201 -5.24 5.79 -5.13
N HIS A 202 -4.00 5.54 -5.49
CA HIS A 202 -3.35 4.22 -5.33
C HIS A 202 -3.32 3.77 -3.85
N GLY A 203 -3.08 4.71 -2.93
CA GLY A 203 -3.07 4.48 -1.49
C GLY A 203 -1.74 4.03 -0.91
N ASP A 204 -0.75 3.71 -1.75
CA ASP A 204 0.57 3.24 -1.32
C ASP A 204 1.69 3.65 -2.27
N CYS A 205 2.11 4.91 -2.21
CA CYS A 205 3.32 5.40 -2.83
C CYS A 205 3.57 4.90 -4.28
N PRO A 206 2.74 5.27 -5.28
CA PRO A 206 2.88 4.79 -6.65
C PRO A 206 4.29 4.91 -7.26
N PRO A 207 5.10 5.94 -6.95
CA PRO A 207 6.48 6.02 -7.44
C PRO A 207 7.37 4.83 -7.06
N ALA A 208 7.08 4.17 -5.93
CA ALA A 208 7.79 2.98 -5.47
C ALA A 208 7.14 1.67 -5.98
N ASN A 209 5.87 1.73 -6.41
CA ASN A 209 5.10 0.59 -6.92
C ASN A 209 5.03 0.56 -8.46
N LEU A 210 6.03 1.13 -9.12
CA LEU A 210 6.22 1.02 -10.54
C LEU A 210 7.15 -0.17 -10.84
N PHE A 211 6.58 -1.20 -11.44
CA PHE A 211 7.30 -2.40 -11.85
C PHE A 211 8.04 -2.12 -13.17
N HIS A 212 9.34 -2.39 -13.19
CA HIS A 212 10.18 -2.21 -14.38
C HIS A 212 10.20 -3.49 -15.20
N GLY A 213 9.28 -3.60 -16.17
CA GLY A 213 9.26 -4.70 -17.11
C GLY A 213 10.21 -4.50 -18.29
N THR A 214 10.66 -5.59 -18.92
CA THR A 214 11.50 -5.54 -20.12
C THR A 214 10.82 -4.84 -21.31
N ALA A 215 9.47 -4.83 -21.33
CA ALA A 215 8.66 -4.13 -22.35
C ALA A 215 8.26 -2.70 -21.94
N GLY A 216 8.56 -2.26 -20.73
CA GLY A 216 8.20 -0.95 -20.19
C GLY A 216 7.74 -0.99 -18.75
N ASP A 217 7.52 0.18 -18.18
CA ASP A 217 7.13 0.34 -16.77
C ASP A 217 5.62 0.16 -16.61
N LEU A 218 5.21 -0.56 -15.56
CA LEU A 218 3.82 -0.87 -15.25
C LEU A 218 3.51 -0.56 -13.79
N TYR A 219 2.40 0.12 -13.52
CA TYR A 219 1.91 0.26 -12.15
C TYR A 219 1.39 -1.08 -11.62
N ALA A 220 1.66 -1.35 -10.37
CA ALA A 220 1.29 -2.57 -9.67
C ALA A 220 0.82 -2.26 -8.25
N ASP A 221 0.29 -3.26 -7.55
CA ASP A 221 0.01 -3.21 -6.12
C ASP A 221 -1.07 -2.20 -5.71
N PHE A 222 -2.23 -2.27 -6.36
CA PHE A 222 -3.40 -1.44 -6.05
C PHE A 222 -4.18 -1.95 -4.82
N GLU A 223 -3.60 -2.79 -3.96
CA GLU A 223 -4.31 -3.35 -2.81
C GLU A 223 -4.77 -2.30 -1.79
N LEU A 224 -4.14 -1.13 -1.79
CA LEU A 224 -4.47 -0.01 -0.92
C LEU A 224 -5.27 1.10 -1.63
N LEU A 225 -5.86 0.80 -2.80
CA LEU A 225 -6.72 1.73 -3.52
C LEU A 225 -7.80 2.33 -2.59
N THR A 226 -7.92 3.65 -2.60
CA THR A 226 -8.83 4.38 -1.70
C THR A 226 -9.36 5.65 -2.33
N LEU A 227 -10.45 6.19 -1.81
CA LEU A 227 -10.88 7.55 -2.11
C LEU A 227 -10.07 8.52 -1.24
N GLY A 228 -9.33 9.44 -1.86
CA GLY A 228 -8.49 10.38 -1.13
C GLY A 228 -8.03 11.57 -1.97
N PRO A 229 -7.30 12.52 -1.37
CA PRO A 229 -6.58 13.56 -2.09
C PRO A 229 -5.32 12.98 -2.74
N VAL A 230 -4.85 13.54 -3.84
CA VAL A 230 -3.63 13.07 -4.54
C VAL A 230 -2.38 13.11 -3.66
N GLU A 231 -2.33 14.00 -2.69
CA GLU A 231 -1.25 14.12 -1.69
C GLU A 231 -1.06 12.85 -0.85
N TRP A 232 -2.09 12.02 -0.76
CA TRP A 232 -2.03 10.75 -0.02
C TRP A 232 -0.97 9.81 -0.58
N ASP A 233 -0.84 9.78 -1.89
CA ASP A 233 0.12 8.93 -2.61
C ASP A 233 1.55 9.51 -2.63
N LEU A 234 1.70 10.80 -2.29
CA LEU A 234 2.98 11.51 -2.27
C LEU A 234 3.50 11.72 -0.82
N ALA A 235 2.77 11.19 0.16
CA ALA A 235 3.13 11.33 1.56
C ALA A 235 4.54 10.80 1.84
N THR A 236 5.32 11.56 2.59
CA THR A 236 6.69 11.25 3.05
C THR A 236 7.78 11.16 1.97
N LEU A 237 7.48 11.47 0.71
CA LEU A 237 8.45 11.38 -0.40
C LEU A 237 9.46 12.53 -0.44
N GLY A 238 9.14 13.64 0.21
CA GLY A 238 10.01 14.82 0.26
C GLY A 238 9.84 15.79 -0.92
N PRO A 239 10.49 16.97 -0.84
CA PRO A 239 10.19 18.08 -1.74
C PRO A 239 10.60 17.85 -3.20
N GLU A 240 11.66 17.08 -3.46
CA GLU A 240 12.14 16.82 -4.81
C GLU A 240 11.13 15.97 -5.60
N LEU A 241 10.63 14.89 -5.01
CA LEU A 241 9.67 14.02 -5.66
C LEU A 241 8.29 14.69 -5.78
N CYS A 242 7.90 15.50 -4.80
CA CYS A 242 6.68 16.31 -4.88
C CYS A 242 6.77 17.36 -6.03
N ALA A 243 7.93 18.00 -6.21
CA ALA A 243 8.14 18.93 -7.33
C ALA A 243 8.11 18.22 -8.69
N ALA A 244 8.65 17.01 -8.79
CA ALA A 244 8.55 16.19 -10.00
C ALA A 244 7.09 15.80 -10.31
N TYR A 245 6.31 15.44 -9.29
CA TYR A 245 4.87 15.22 -9.44
C TYR A 245 4.15 16.46 -9.96
N ASP A 246 4.41 17.65 -9.39
CA ASP A 246 3.77 18.90 -9.81
C ASP A 246 4.05 19.28 -11.27
N GLN A 247 5.22 18.90 -11.80
CA GLN A 247 5.53 19.01 -13.22
C GLN A 247 4.63 18.08 -14.06
N GLY A 248 4.56 16.81 -13.69
CA GLY A 248 3.66 15.84 -14.33
C GLY A 248 2.19 16.23 -14.22
N ALA A 249 1.77 16.81 -13.09
CA ALA A 249 0.40 17.27 -12.89
C ALA A 249 0.02 18.41 -13.87
N ALA A 250 0.95 19.34 -14.11
CA ALA A 250 0.75 20.40 -15.11
C ALA A 250 0.60 19.84 -16.53
N GLU A 251 1.36 18.80 -16.89
CA GLU A 251 1.28 18.12 -18.20
C GLU A 251 0.00 17.30 -18.32
N ALA A 252 -0.41 16.61 -17.24
CA ALA A 252 -1.64 15.81 -17.20
C ALA A 252 -2.93 16.65 -17.07
N GLY A 253 -2.81 17.96 -16.89
CA GLY A 253 -3.96 18.86 -16.74
C GLY A 253 -4.74 18.66 -15.44
N ILE A 254 -4.05 18.22 -14.39
CA ILE A 254 -4.61 18.09 -13.02
C ILE A 254 -3.98 19.12 -12.08
N ARG A 255 -4.58 19.29 -10.90
CA ARG A 255 -4.07 20.25 -9.89
C ARG A 255 -2.71 19.84 -9.34
N ARG A 256 -1.93 20.82 -8.94
CA ARG A 256 -0.73 20.64 -8.13
C ARG A 256 -1.08 20.23 -6.70
N LEU A 257 -0.08 19.79 -5.95
CA LEU A 257 -0.22 19.47 -4.54
C LEU A 257 -0.58 20.72 -3.70
N ASP A 258 -1.48 20.54 -2.73
CA ASP A 258 -1.74 21.53 -1.68
C ASP A 258 -0.83 21.22 -0.48
N GLU A 259 0.01 22.18 -0.09
CA GLU A 259 0.98 21.98 1.00
C GLU A 259 0.36 21.65 2.35
N ARG A 260 -0.87 22.13 2.63
CA ARG A 260 -1.56 21.85 3.91
C ARG A 260 -2.02 20.40 3.94
N VAL A 261 -2.58 19.94 2.81
CA VAL A 261 -3.01 18.53 2.64
C VAL A 261 -1.82 17.59 2.63
N LEU A 262 -0.72 17.99 1.97
CA LEU A 262 0.51 17.19 1.97
C LEU A 262 1.08 17.05 3.39
N ARG A 263 1.12 18.13 4.21
CA ARG A 263 1.55 18.02 5.61
C ARG A 263 0.66 17.06 6.42
N PHE A 264 -0.65 17.10 6.20
CA PHE A 264 -1.58 16.16 6.82
C PHE A 264 -1.29 14.73 6.37
N ALA A 265 -1.18 14.48 5.06
CA ALA A 265 -0.87 13.17 4.51
C ALA A 265 0.48 12.64 5.01
N ASP A 266 1.50 13.49 5.08
CA ASP A 266 2.82 13.19 5.66
C ASP A 266 2.73 12.75 7.12
N ALA A 267 1.96 13.47 7.93
CA ALA A 267 1.81 13.15 9.36
C ALA A 267 1.12 11.79 9.54
N VAL A 268 0.04 11.53 8.81
CA VAL A 268 -0.66 10.24 8.84
C VAL A 268 0.22 9.13 8.26
N GLY A 269 0.91 9.37 7.15
CA GLY A 269 1.81 8.40 6.52
C GLY A 269 2.94 7.94 7.46
N ARG A 270 3.54 8.87 8.21
CA ARG A 270 4.55 8.53 9.24
C ARG A 270 3.97 7.66 10.35
N LEU A 271 2.78 7.98 10.85
CA LEU A 271 2.13 7.17 11.88
C LEU A 271 1.77 5.78 11.36
N ARG A 272 1.30 5.65 10.10
CA ARG A 272 1.08 4.35 9.45
C ARG A 272 2.37 3.52 9.43
N GLY A 273 3.48 4.12 9.00
CA GLY A 273 4.79 3.46 9.00
C GLY A 273 5.23 3.04 10.39
N ILE A 274 5.13 3.92 11.40
CA ILE A 274 5.50 3.59 12.78
C ILE A 274 4.63 2.46 13.34
N THR A 275 3.32 2.50 13.10
CA THR A 275 2.41 1.47 13.59
C THR A 275 2.61 0.11 12.94
N ALA A 276 3.22 0.05 11.74
CA ALA A 276 3.61 -1.20 11.10
C ALA A 276 4.66 -2.01 11.91
N LEU A 277 5.39 -1.36 12.85
CA LEU A 277 6.24 -2.06 13.83
C LEU A 277 5.47 -3.08 14.66
N ALA A 278 4.16 -2.93 14.84
CA ALA A 278 3.33 -3.93 15.50
C ALA A 278 3.33 -5.30 14.81
N LEU A 279 3.69 -5.33 13.51
CA LEU A 279 3.85 -6.56 12.73
C LEU A 279 5.24 -7.19 12.86
N ALA A 280 6.21 -6.47 13.44
CA ALA A 280 7.59 -6.95 13.54
C ALA A 280 7.75 -8.33 14.21
N PRO A 281 6.97 -8.73 15.23
CA PRO A 281 7.04 -10.09 15.76
C PRO A 281 6.77 -11.18 14.72
N ARG A 282 5.96 -10.89 13.70
CA ARG A 282 5.63 -11.81 12.60
C ARG A 282 6.50 -11.58 11.35
N LEU A 283 7.11 -10.40 11.24
CA LEU A 283 7.93 -9.98 10.12
C LEU A 283 9.14 -9.17 10.66
N PRO A 284 10.18 -9.84 11.18
CA PRO A 284 11.29 -9.20 11.91
C PRO A 284 12.07 -8.15 11.11
N VAL A 285 12.13 -8.28 9.80
CA VAL A 285 12.81 -7.32 8.89
C VAL A 285 12.27 -5.89 9.03
N LEU A 286 11.03 -5.71 9.49
CA LEU A 286 10.43 -4.39 9.67
C LEU A 286 11.16 -3.54 10.71
N VAL A 287 11.84 -4.14 11.71
CA VAL A 287 12.60 -3.38 12.70
C VAL A 287 13.72 -2.60 12.03
N GLU A 288 14.54 -3.26 11.22
CA GLU A 288 15.63 -2.61 10.49
C GLU A 288 15.10 -1.59 9.48
N TYR A 289 14.07 -1.97 8.74
CA TYR A 289 13.49 -1.14 7.69
C TYR A 289 12.83 0.14 8.22
N LEU A 290 12.14 0.08 9.37
CA LEU A 290 11.38 1.21 9.92
C LEU A 290 12.15 2.05 10.95
N THR A 291 13.30 1.59 11.44
CA THR A 291 14.12 2.37 12.38
C THR A 291 14.46 3.79 11.86
N PRO A 292 14.92 3.98 10.61
CA PRO A 292 15.20 5.31 10.08
C PRO A 292 13.96 6.22 10.02
N LEU A 293 12.79 5.65 9.76
CA LEU A 293 11.53 6.39 9.77
C LEU A 293 11.19 6.91 11.17
N VAL A 294 11.36 6.07 12.20
CA VAL A 294 11.14 6.47 13.60
C VAL A 294 12.10 7.59 14.02
N GLU A 295 13.37 7.47 13.67
CA GLU A 295 14.39 8.50 13.95
C GLU A 295 14.05 9.83 13.29
N THR A 296 13.65 9.80 12.02
CA THR A 296 13.23 11.01 11.29
C THR A 296 11.98 11.62 11.92
N TRP A 297 10.97 10.80 12.27
CA TRP A 297 9.74 11.26 12.90
C TRP A 297 9.97 11.95 14.24
N ARG A 298 10.89 11.46 15.07
CA ARG A 298 11.25 12.12 16.34
C ARG A 298 11.73 13.56 16.16
N GLN A 299 12.29 13.88 15.00
CA GLN A 299 12.82 15.20 14.66
C GLN A 299 11.78 16.10 13.95
N THR A 300 10.64 15.56 13.53
CA THR A 300 9.60 16.35 12.87
C THR A 300 8.76 17.12 13.88
N PRO A 301 8.13 18.24 13.47
CA PRO A 301 7.12 18.92 14.29
C PRO A 301 6.00 17.94 14.69
N PHE A 302 5.40 18.18 15.85
CA PHE A 302 4.26 17.41 16.34
C PHE A 302 3.14 17.41 15.30
N ALA A 303 2.62 16.22 14.98
CA ALA A 303 1.60 16.00 13.95
C ALA A 303 1.91 16.70 12.60
N GLY A 304 3.20 16.80 12.22
CA GLY A 304 3.61 17.49 10.98
C GLY A 304 3.32 18.99 10.95
N GLY A 305 3.02 19.61 12.10
CA GLY A 305 2.59 21.01 12.18
C GLY A 305 1.14 21.24 11.76
N VAL A 306 0.32 20.19 11.70
CA VAL A 306 -1.14 20.30 11.51
C VAL A 306 -1.73 20.90 12.79
N GLU A 307 -2.39 22.04 12.68
CA GLU A 307 -3.09 22.72 13.78
C GLU A 307 -4.60 22.36 13.76
N ARG A 308 -5.25 22.48 14.94
CA ARG A 308 -6.70 22.24 15.05
C ARG A 308 -7.51 23.33 14.39
#